data_59d53de245373742db76916f9148cc25
#
_entry.id   59d53de245373742db76916f9148cc25
#
_cell.length_a   1.000
_cell.length_b   1.000
_cell.length_c   1.000
_cell.angle_alpha   90.00
_cell.angle_beta   90.00
_cell.angle_gamma   90.00
#
_symmetry.space_group_name_H-M   'P 1'
#
loop_
_entity.id
_entity.type
_entity.pdbx_description
1 polymer ?
#
loop_
_entity_poly.entity_id
_entity_poly.type
_entity_poly.pdbx_seq_one_letter_code
_entity_poly.pdbx_strand_id
1 'polypeptide(L)'
;MLISVYTNYGWKEFWLAVMKKYLLGIDVGTTGTKTLLFRADGQLIGHAYEAYPLLTPQVGWSEQRAEDWWQAVVHTVRQVCEDPDVAKNVAGISLSLQGGTFVPTDADGRALRPAIVWNDERTAKEREAFLREVGTDEDMYQKTGWHLGLGLLAQEIRWMKDNEPELFQKTAMFLSVPSYISYHMTGVAACDLSDAGIDQLADIRRGAYDEALLAYAGISAEQLPKLVRSGDRIGQLTPQAG
;
A
#
# COMPACT_ATOMS: atom_id res chain seq x y z
N MET A 1 2.46 8.71 -11.35
CA MET A 1 1.15 9.28 -11.68
C MET A 1 0.75 10.20 -10.53
N LEU A 2 0.70 11.51 -10.76
CA LEU A 2 0.29 12.48 -9.73
C LEU A 2 -1.22 12.36 -9.54
N ILE A 3 -1.65 11.84 -8.41
CA ILE A 3 -3.07 11.71 -8.08
C ILE A 3 -3.54 12.98 -7.40
N SER A 4 -4.45 13.69 -8.06
CA SER A 4 -5.09 14.92 -7.58
C SER A 4 -6.00 14.62 -6.38
N VAL A 5 -5.72 15.21 -5.25
CA VAL A 5 -6.48 15.07 -3.98
C VAL A 5 -7.76 15.92 -3.97
N TYR A 6 -8.18 16.55 -5.09
CA TYR A 6 -9.20 17.59 -5.08
C TYR A 6 -10.34 17.37 -6.08
N THR A 7 -11.30 16.50 -5.79
CA THR A 7 -12.51 16.42 -6.61
C THR A 7 -13.84 16.54 -5.87
N ASN A 8 -13.91 16.63 -4.53
CA ASN A 8 -15.21 16.66 -3.82
C ASN A 8 -15.33 17.65 -2.64
N TYR A 9 -14.51 18.72 -2.61
CA TYR A 9 -14.65 19.74 -1.56
C TYR A 9 -15.43 20.97 -2.04
N GLY A 10 -16.33 21.48 -1.19
CA GLY A 10 -16.95 22.79 -1.36
C GLY A 10 -15.90 23.90 -1.39
N TRP A 11 -16.12 24.97 -2.15
CA TRP A 11 -15.22 26.12 -2.34
C TRP A 11 -14.62 26.66 -1.01
N LYS A 12 -15.34 26.56 0.10
CA LYS A 12 -14.92 27.03 1.41
C LYS A 12 -13.75 26.20 1.99
N GLU A 13 -13.80 24.88 1.82
CA GLU A 13 -12.73 23.97 2.26
C GLU A 13 -11.51 24.03 1.34
N PHE A 14 -11.74 24.28 0.04
CA PHE A 14 -10.68 24.56 -0.91
C PHE A 14 -9.89 25.82 -0.52
N TRP A 15 -10.56 26.93 -0.19
CA TRP A 15 -9.89 28.15 0.23
C TRP A 15 -9.20 28.02 1.60
N LEU A 16 -9.72 27.23 2.53
CA LEU A 16 -9.05 26.91 3.78
C LEU A 16 -7.79 26.07 3.57
N ALA A 17 -7.81 25.14 2.60
CA ALA A 17 -6.62 24.38 2.21
C ALA A 17 -5.59 25.25 1.46
N VAL A 18 -6.03 26.21 0.66
CA VAL A 18 -5.15 27.21 -0.02
C VAL A 18 -4.52 28.19 0.95
N MET A 19 -5.12 28.43 2.11
CA MET A 19 -4.50 29.20 3.21
C MET A 19 -3.33 28.45 3.85
N LYS A 20 -3.31 27.11 3.81
CA LYS A 20 -2.14 26.30 4.14
C LYS A 20 -1.19 26.26 2.95
N LYS A 21 0.09 26.43 3.23
CA LYS A 21 1.10 26.79 2.25
C LYS A 21 1.79 25.61 1.58
N TYR A 22 1.66 24.38 2.15
CA TYR A 22 2.51 23.26 1.80
C TYR A 22 1.73 21.96 1.52
N LEU A 23 2.30 21.14 0.64
CA LEU A 23 1.84 19.79 0.30
C LEU A 23 3.02 18.82 0.40
N LEU A 24 2.78 17.61 0.88
CA LEU A 24 3.76 16.53 0.90
C LEU A 24 3.41 15.46 -0.13
N GLY A 25 4.40 15.05 -0.91
CA GLY A 25 4.38 13.83 -1.71
C GLY A 25 5.35 12.83 -1.10
N ILE A 26 4.89 11.62 -0.80
CA ILE A 26 5.70 10.54 -0.24
C ILE A 26 5.70 9.38 -1.21
N ASP A 27 6.89 8.96 -1.63
CA ASP A 27 7.11 7.80 -2.49
C ASP A 27 7.83 6.70 -1.70
N VAL A 28 7.13 5.58 -1.44
CA VAL A 28 7.69 4.41 -0.77
C VAL A 28 7.99 3.35 -1.82
N GLY A 29 9.22 3.37 -2.32
CA GLY A 29 9.68 2.45 -3.36
C GLY A 29 10.37 1.20 -2.80
N THR A 30 10.88 0.35 -3.68
CA THR A 30 11.58 -0.89 -3.30
C THR A 30 12.93 -0.64 -2.62
N THR A 31 13.60 0.48 -2.91
CA THR A 31 14.96 0.77 -2.41
C THR A 31 15.01 1.82 -1.31
N GLY A 32 13.92 2.53 -1.07
CA GLY A 32 13.87 3.60 -0.09
C GLY A 32 12.64 4.47 -0.22
N THR A 33 12.43 5.31 0.78
CA THR A 33 11.35 6.30 0.83
C THR A 33 11.88 7.68 0.47
N LYS A 34 11.16 8.39 -0.40
CA LYS A 34 11.41 9.78 -0.75
C LYS A 34 10.23 10.65 -0.33
N THR A 35 10.49 11.71 0.40
CA THR A 35 9.50 12.74 0.73
C THR A 35 9.85 14.05 0.03
N LEU A 36 8.86 14.64 -0.62
CA LEU A 36 8.95 15.91 -1.33
C LEU A 36 8.02 16.92 -0.68
N LEU A 37 8.54 18.12 -0.39
CA LEU A 37 7.77 19.23 0.15
C LEU A 37 7.56 20.28 -0.95
N PHE A 38 6.30 20.56 -1.25
CA PHE A 38 5.90 21.55 -2.23
C PHE A 38 5.20 22.72 -1.56
N ARG A 39 5.40 23.91 -2.11
CA ARG A 39 4.52 25.03 -1.87
C ARG A 39 3.21 24.86 -2.63
N ALA A 40 2.14 25.51 -2.20
CA ALA A 40 0.82 25.40 -2.85
C ALA A 40 0.82 25.89 -4.31
N ASP A 41 1.80 26.70 -4.73
CA ASP A 41 2.02 27.12 -6.12
C ASP A 41 2.73 26.05 -7.01
N GLY A 42 3.07 24.90 -6.41
CA GLY A 42 3.74 23.78 -7.12
C GLY A 42 5.28 23.82 -7.04
N GLN A 43 5.87 24.84 -6.40
CA GLN A 43 7.32 24.91 -6.25
C GLN A 43 7.81 23.83 -5.27
N LEU A 44 8.74 22.98 -5.69
CA LEU A 44 9.49 22.08 -4.82
C LEU A 44 10.44 22.91 -3.94
N ILE A 45 10.32 22.79 -2.63
CA ILE A 45 11.10 23.57 -1.66
C ILE A 45 11.94 22.71 -0.70
N GLY A 46 11.69 21.41 -0.66
CA GLY A 46 12.47 20.47 0.15
C GLY A 46 12.29 19.04 -0.30
N HIS A 47 13.28 18.21 -0.01
CA HIS A 47 13.21 16.77 -0.22
C HIS A 47 14.08 16.04 0.79
N ALA A 48 13.69 14.79 1.09
CA ALA A 48 14.47 13.86 1.90
C ALA A 48 14.38 12.46 1.29
N TYR A 49 15.38 11.63 1.57
CA TYR A 49 15.43 10.25 1.12
C TYR A 49 16.05 9.36 2.20
N GLU A 50 15.46 8.20 2.44
CA GLU A 50 15.99 7.17 3.33
C GLU A 50 15.90 5.81 2.65
N ALA A 51 17.05 5.13 2.55
CA ALA A 51 17.15 3.79 1.99
C ALA A 51 16.91 2.72 3.07
N TYR A 52 16.41 1.57 2.65
CA TYR A 52 16.28 0.38 3.48
C TYR A 52 16.68 -0.88 2.71
N PRO A 53 17.10 -1.95 3.41
CA PRO A 53 17.61 -3.14 2.75
C PRO A 53 16.50 -3.97 2.10
N LEU A 54 16.85 -4.62 0.99
CA LEU A 54 16.14 -5.77 0.46
C LEU A 54 16.81 -7.02 1.04
N LEU A 55 16.04 -7.90 1.66
CA LEU A 55 16.50 -9.15 2.23
C LEU A 55 16.31 -10.27 1.20
N THR A 56 17.31 -11.12 1.04
CA THR A 56 17.26 -12.28 0.13
C THR A 56 17.58 -13.56 0.92
N PRO A 57 16.64 -14.04 1.77
CA PRO A 57 16.91 -15.17 2.67
C PRO A 57 17.19 -16.47 1.94
N GLN A 58 16.68 -16.62 0.72
CA GLN A 58 16.93 -17.76 -0.18
C GLN A 58 17.00 -17.28 -1.62
N VAL A 59 17.50 -18.13 -2.52
CA VAL A 59 17.48 -17.84 -3.98
C VAL A 59 16.04 -17.68 -4.47
N GLY A 60 15.77 -16.60 -5.17
CA GLY A 60 14.44 -16.26 -5.67
C GLY A 60 13.51 -15.64 -4.62
N TRP A 61 13.95 -15.51 -3.36
CA TRP A 61 13.15 -14.84 -2.33
C TRP A 61 13.58 -13.40 -2.13
N SER A 62 12.59 -12.51 -2.01
CA SER A 62 12.78 -11.09 -1.77
C SER A 62 11.88 -10.62 -0.64
N GLU A 63 12.46 -10.08 0.44
CA GLU A 63 11.72 -9.68 1.63
C GLU A 63 12.15 -8.29 2.11
N GLN A 64 11.23 -7.60 2.79
CA GLN A 64 11.52 -6.32 3.47
C GLN A 64 10.82 -6.27 4.83
N ARG A 65 11.41 -5.54 5.77
CA ARG A 65 10.73 -5.24 7.03
C ARG A 65 9.77 -4.08 6.81
N ALA A 66 8.50 -4.29 7.08
CA ALA A 66 7.49 -3.24 6.89
C ALA A 66 7.71 -2.03 7.82
N GLU A 67 8.30 -2.27 9.00
CA GLU A 67 8.69 -1.22 9.93
C GLU A 67 9.72 -0.26 9.34
N ASP A 68 10.63 -0.74 8.48
CA ASP A 68 11.65 0.09 7.84
C ASP A 68 10.98 1.13 6.91
N TRP A 69 9.89 0.75 6.21
CA TRP A 69 9.10 1.69 5.40
C TRP A 69 8.48 2.79 6.26
N TRP A 70 7.83 2.39 7.37
CA TRP A 70 7.19 3.35 8.26
C TRP A 70 8.20 4.29 8.92
N GLN A 71 9.33 3.77 9.41
CA GLN A 71 10.40 4.60 9.98
C GLN A 71 10.98 5.57 8.94
N ALA A 72 11.22 5.11 7.72
CA ALA A 72 11.71 5.98 6.64
C ALA A 72 10.69 7.09 6.28
N VAL A 73 9.37 6.79 6.28
CA VAL A 73 8.33 7.81 6.14
C VAL A 73 8.42 8.84 7.26
N VAL A 74 8.48 8.39 8.52
CA VAL A 74 8.56 9.29 9.69
C VAL A 74 9.82 10.15 9.63
N HIS A 75 10.99 9.57 9.34
CA HIS A 75 12.26 10.30 9.30
C HIS A 75 12.29 11.32 8.15
N THR A 76 11.89 10.93 6.95
CA THR A 76 11.90 11.83 5.79
C THR A 76 10.88 12.95 5.91
N VAL A 77 9.69 12.69 6.48
CA VAL A 77 8.69 13.74 6.77
C VAL A 77 9.23 14.71 7.81
N ARG A 78 9.80 14.22 8.92
CA ARG A 78 10.40 15.09 9.95
C ARG A 78 11.51 15.98 9.41
N GLN A 79 12.36 15.42 8.54
CA GLN A 79 13.44 16.17 7.91
C GLN A 79 12.93 17.32 7.03
N VAL A 80 11.91 17.10 6.19
CA VAL A 80 11.38 18.18 5.34
C VAL A 80 10.46 19.16 6.10
N CYS A 81 9.94 18.76 7.25
CA CYS A 81 9.08 19.55 8.12
C CYS A 81 9.78 20.00 9.41
N GLU A 82 11.12 20.11 9.42
CA GLU A 82 11.91 20.53 10.60
C GLU A 82 11.48 21.90 11.12
N ASP A 83 11.11 22.82 10.20
CA ASP A 83 10.53 24.12 10.58
C ASP A 83 9.08 23.93 11.07
N PRO A 84 8.77 24.32 12.34
CA PRO A 84 7.41 24.22 12.88
C PRO A 84 6.35 25.02 12.10
N ASP A 85 6.73 26.08 11.39
CA ASP A 85 5.79 26.82 10.51
C ASP A 85 5.42 25.97 9.29
N VAL A 86 6.36 25.22 8.74
CA VAL A 86 6.11 24.27 7.66
C VAL A 86 5.16 23.18 8.15
N ALA A 87 5.49 22.51 9.26
CA ALA A 87 4.70 21.40 9.81
C ALA A 87 3.23 21.80 10.04
N LYS A 88 3.00 22.95 10.66
CA LYS A 88 1.65 23.50 10.95
C LYS A 88 0.85 23.85 9.71
N ASN A 89 1.52 24.15 8.61
CA ASN A 89 0.92 24.65 7.37
C ASN A 89 0.87 23.61 6.24
N VAL A 90 1.12 22.33 6.51
CA VAL A 90 0.87 21.23 5.56
C VAL A 90 -0.64 21.05 5.39
N ALA A 91 -1.13 21.19 4.15
CA ALA A 91 -2.54 21.07 3.80
C ALA A 91 -2.95 19.62 3.52
N GLY A 92 -2.01 18.81 3.01
CA GLY A 92 -2.29 17.45 2.63
C GLY A 92 -1.04 16.65 2.31
N ILE A 93 -1.19 15.34 2.36
CA ILE A 93 -0.18 14.34 2.05
C ILE A 93 -0.72 13.44 0.95
N SER A 94 0.07 13.20 -0.09
CA SER A 94 -0.22 12.23 -1.12
C SER A 94 0.82 11.13 -1.12
N LEU A 95 0.39 9.89 -1.36
CA LEU A 95 1.24 8.71 -1.35
C LEU A 95 1.40 8.14 -2.76
N SER A 96 2.62 7.73 -3.11
CA SER A 96 2.97 6.87 -4.24
C SER A 96 3.76 5.71 -3.63
N LEU A 97 3.36 4.49 -3.89
CA LEU A 97 3.92 3.35 -3.17
C LEU A 97 4.11 2.17 -4.12
N GLN A 98 5.08 1.30 -3.82
CA GLN A 98 5.24 0.04 -4.56
C GLN A 98 4.00 -0.83 -4.37
N GLY A 99 3.48 -1.41 -5.45
CA GLY A 99 2.38 -2.37 -5.43
C GLY A 99 2.86 -3.82 -5.39
N GLY A 100 1.93 -4.76 -5.21
CA GLY A 100 2.21 -6.19 -5.28
C GLY A 100 3.14 -6.70 -4.17
N THR A 101 3.25 -6.03 -3.05
CA THR A 101 4.09 -6.40 -1.92
C THR A 101 3.22 -6.68 -0.70
N PHE A 102 3.31 -7.89 -0.19
CA PHE A 102 2.44 -8.44 0.83
C PHE A 102 3.02 -8.36 2.25
N VAL A 103 2.22 -7.88 3.20
CA VAL A 103 2.56 -7.89 4.63
C VAL A 103 1.38 -8.37 5.50
N PRO A 104 1.50 -9.53 6.17
CA PRO A 104 0.50 -10.00 7.13
C PRO A 104 0.70 -9.27 8.46
N THR A 105 -0.39 -8.79 9.05
CA THR A 105 -0.35 -8.05 10.31
C THR A 105 -1.31 -8.60 11.36
N ASP A 106 -1.04 -8.28 12.63
CA ASP A 106 -2.01 -8.42 13.70
C ASP A 106 -3.09 -7.31 13.64
N ALA A 107 -4.01 -7.32 14.59
CA ALA A 107 -5.10 -6.33 14.66
C ALA A 107 -4.61 -4.90 14.97
N ASP A 108 -3.42 -4.75 15.52
CA ASP A 108 -2.79 -3.46 15.79
C ASP A 108 -1.94 -2.97 14.62
N GLY A 109 -1.93 -3.69 13.49
CA GLY A 109 -1.15 -3.36 12.29
C GLY A 109 0.34 -3.70 12.38
N ARG A 110 0.77 -4.50 13.39
CA ARG A 110 2.17 -4.93 13.50
C ARG A 110 2.41 -6.09 12.54
N ALA A 111 3.47 -5.99 11.75
CA ALA A 111 3.85 -7.06 10.83
C ALA A 111 4.22 -8.34 11.60
N LEU A 112 3.67 -9.47 11.19
CA LEU A 112 3.92 -10.78 11.80
C LEU A 112 5.17 -11.46 11.25
N ARG A 113 5.64 -11.00 10.09
CA ARG A 113 6.88 -11.44 9.42
C ARG A 113 7.35 -10.34 8.48
N PRO A 114 8.58 -10.43 7.93
CA PRO A 114 8.98 -9.57 6.80
C PRO A 114 7.99 -9.72 5.62
N ALA A 115 7.71 -8.60 4.95
CA ALA A 115 6.87 -8.57 3.77
C ALA A 115 7.49 -9.37 2.62
N ILE A 116 6.68 -10.00 1.80
CA ILE A 116 7.10 -10.61 0.54
C ILE A 116 7.00 -9.55 -0.55
N VAL A 117 8.11 -9.27 -1.24
CA VAL A 117 8.21 -8.17 -2.20
C VAL A 117 7.80 -8.64 -3.60
N TRP A 118 7.22 -7.78 -4.39
CA TRP A 118 6.62 -8.01 -5.71
C TRP A 118 7.51 -8.79 -6.72
N ASN A 119 8.83 -8.81 -6.52
CA ASN A 119 9.79 -9.57 -7.34
C ASN A 119 10.19 -10.92 -6.73
N ASP A 120 9.45 -11.40 -5.72
CA ASP A 120 9.65 -12.71 -5.11
C ASP A 120 9.12 -13.83 -6.02
N GLU A 121 9.85 -14.91 -6.14
CA GLU A 121 9.54 -16.02 -7.04
C GLU A 121 9.02 -17.28 -6.31
N ARG A 122 8.77 -17.21 -4.97
CA ARG A 122 8.38 -18.37 -4.18
C ARG A 122 7.01 -18.96 -4.56
N THR A 123 6.13 -18.18 -5.18
CA THR A 123 4.73 -18.53 -5.47
C THR A 123 4.50 -19.27 -6.78
N ALA A 124 5.52 -19.89 -7.36
CA ALA A 124 5.39 -20.59 -8.66
C ALA A 124 4.31 -21.69 -8.66
N LYS A 125 4.19 -22.46 -7.56
CA LYS A 125 3.17 -23.52 -7.43
C LYS A 125 1.76 -22.93 -7.28
N GLU A 126 1.65 -21.87 -6.53
CA GLU A 126 0.40 -21.15 -6.30
C GLU A 126 -0.10 -20.51 -7.58
N ARG A 127 0.79 -19.98 -8.42
CA ARG A 127 0.44 -19.50 -9.75
C ARG A 127 -0.13 -20.61 -10.66
N GLU A 128 0.46 -21.81 -10.65
CA GLU A 128 -0.08 -22.94 -11.37
C GLU A 128 -1.44 -23.39 -10.82
N ALA A 129 -1.62 -23.38 -9.50
CA ALA A 129 -2.89 -23.66 -8.86
C ALA A 129 -3.94 -22.63 -9.24
N PHE A 130 -3.57 -21.35 -9.27
CA PHE A 130 -4.43 -20.25 -9.68
C PHE A 130 -4.99 -20.46 -11.09
N LEU A 131 -4.14 -20.81 -12.05
CA LEU A 131 -4.56 -21.10 -13.44
C LEU A 131 -5.53 -22.28 -13.56
N ARG A 132 -5.49 -23.23 -12.63
CA ARG A 132 -6.40 -24.38 -12.60
C ARG A 132 -7.72 -24.08 -11.89
N GLU A 133 -7.68 -23.28 -10.82
CA GLU A 133 -8.80 -23.10 -9.89
C GLU A 133 -9.63 -21.84 -10.20
N VAL A 134 -9.01 -20.80 -10.74
CA VAL A 134 -9.65 -19.49 -10.90
C VAL A 134 -9.91 -19.13 -12.37
N GLY A 135 -8.90 -19.28 -13.24
CA GLY A 135 -9.07 -18.93 -14.65
C GLY A 135 -7.76 -18.70 -15.37
N THR A 136 -7.85 -18.31 -16.64
CA THR A 136 -6.69 -18.03 -17.49
C THR A 136 -6.09 -16.65 -17.19
N ASP A 137 -4.90 -16.41 -17.73
CA ASP A 137 -4.26 -15.07 -17.69
C ASP A 137 -5.14 -13.98 -18.31
N GLU A 138 -5.81 -14.28 -19.43
CA GLU A 138 -6.75 -13.35 -20.08
C GLU A 138 -7.98 -13.06 -19.18
N ASP A 139 -8.54 -14.08 -18.50
CA ASP A 139 -9.66 -13.89 -17.57
C ASP A 139 -9.24 -12.94 -16.43
N MET A 140 -8.00 -13.10 -15.95
CA MET A 140 -7.45 -12.24 -14.90
C MET A 140 -7.26 -10.81 -15.40
N TYR A 141 -6.65 -10.65 -16.58
CA TYR A 141 -6.48 -9.32 -17.17
C TYR A 141 -7.83 -8.59 -17.36
N GLN A 142 -8.85 -9.30 -17.83
CA GLN A 142 -10.18 -8.74 -18.01
C GLN A 142 -10.87 -8.36 -16.69
N LYS A 143 -10.58 -9.06 -15.61
CA LYS A 143 -11.17 -8.83 -14.27
C LYS A 143 -10.39 -7.80 -13.48
N THR A 144 -9.08 -7.94 -13.38
CA THR A 144 -8.20 -7.17 -12.48
C THR A 144 -7.46 -6.04 -13.17
N GLY A 145 -7.41 -6.02 -14.52
CA GLY A 145 -6.60 -5.11 -15.31
C GLY A 145 -5.11 -5.45 -15.30
N TRP A 146 -4.73 -6.60 -14.75
CA TRP A 146 -3.33 -7.02 -14.60
C TRP A 146 -3.13 -8.46 -15.04
N HIS A 147 -2.05 -8.72 -15.78
CA HIS A 147 -1.66 -10.08 -16.17
C HIS A 147 -1.16 -10.90 -14.98
N LEU A 148 -1.34 -12.22 -15.05
CA LEU A 148 -0.92 -13.13 -14.00
C LEU A 148 0.61 -13.26 -13.95
N GLY A 149 1.24 -12.60 -13.00
CA GLY A 149 2.68 -12.69 -12.68
C GLY A 149 3.00 -13.71 -11.59
N LEU A 150 4.22 -13.64 -11.08
CA LEU A 150 4.64 -14.17 -9.77
C LEU A 150 4.62 -13.04 -8.75
N GLY A 151 4.63 -13.39 -7.46
CA GLY A 151 4.74 -12.39 -6.40
C GLY A 151 3.53 -11.44 -6.31
N LEU A 152 2.31 -11.96 -6.48
CA LEU A 152 1.08 -11.20 -6.34
C LEU A 152 0.33 -11.61 -5.08
N LEU A 153 -0.30 -10.67 -4.39
CA LEU A 153 -0.87 -10.87 -3.05
C LEU A 153 -1.75 -12.12 -2.94
N ALA A 154 -2.65 -12.38 -3.88
CA ALA A 154 -3.51 -13.56 -3.84
C ALA A 154 -2.72 -14.88 -3.77
N GLN A 155 -1.59 -14.96 -4.51
CA GLN A 155 -0.72 -16.12 -4.52
C GLN A 155 0.13 -16.19 -3.25
N GLU A 156 0.63 -15.07 -2.76
CA GLU A 156 1.44 -14.98 -1.54
C GLU A 156 0.64 -15.33 -0.28
N ILE A 157 -0.61 -14.90 -0.22
CA ILE A 157 -1.55 -15.28 0.85
C ILE A 157 -1.80 -16.79 0.81
N ARG A 158 -2.03 -17.37 -0.38
CA ARG A 158 -2.19 -18.82 -0.54
C ARG A 158 -0.92 -19.56 -0.15
N TRP A 159 0.25 -19.09 -0.58
CA TRP A 159 1.53 -19.67 -0.18
C TRP A 159 1.70 -19.66 1.35
N MET A 160 1.39 -18.53 2.00
CA MET A 160 1.47 -18.42 3.46
C MET A 160 0.53 -19.39 4.16
N LYS A 161 -0.70 -19.55 3.67
CA LYS A 161 -1.66 -20.52 4.18
C LYS A 161 -1.12 -21.95 4.14
N ASP A 162 -0.45 -22.32 3.05
CA ASP A 162 0.03 -23.67 2.81
C ASP A 162 1.38 -23.96 3.49
N ASN A 163 2.25 -22.95 3.66
CA ASN A 163 3.61 -23.10 4.17
C ASN A 163 3.83 -22.54 5.59
N GLU A 164 3.02 -21.57 6.02
CA GLU A 164 3.10 -20.91 7.34
C GLU A 164 1.72 -20.84 8.02
N PRO A 165 1.02 -21.99 8.22
CA PRO A 165 -0.39 -22.01 8.65
C PRO A 165 -0.63 -21.37 10.01
N GLU A 166 0.34 -21.43 10.93
CA GLU A 166 0.21 -20.80 12.24
C GLU A 166 0.25 -19.26 12.15
N LEU A 167 1.07 -18.69 11.27
CA LEU A 167 1.11 -17.25 11.02
C LEU A 167 -0.14 -16.82 10.25
N PHE A 168 -0.56 -17.59 9.26
CA PHE A 168 -1.81 -17.33 8.53
C PHE A 168 -3.00 -17.23 9.48
N GLN A 169 -3.15 -18.15 10.44
CA GLN A 169 -4.23 -18.13 11.43
C GLN A 169 -4.17 -16.92 12.38
N LYS A 170 -2.99 -16.40 12.67
CA LYS A 170 -2.78 -15.23 13.54
C LYS A 170 -2.96 -13.90 12.78
N THR A 171 -3.00 -13.93 11.45
CA THR A 171 -3.11 -12.74 10.64
C THR A 171 -4.52 -12.14 10.73
N ALA A 172 -4.60 -10.93 11.25
CA ALA A 172 -5.84 -10.17 11.30
C ALA A 172 -6.11 -9.41 10.01
N MET A 173 -5.05 -8.85 9.37
CA MET A 173 -5.16 -8.12 8.12
C MET A 173 -4.05 -8.54 7.14
N PHE A 174 -4.44 -8.76 5.88
CA PHE A 174 -3.53 -9.01 4.76
C PHE A 174 -3.37 -7.71 3.99
N LEU A 175 -2.23 -7.04 4.16
CA LEU A 175 -2.01 -5.68 3.66
C LEU A 175 -0.99 -5.67 2.52
N SER A 176 -1.12 -4.66 1.65
CA SER A 176 -0.07 -4.21 0.74
C SER A 176 0.62 -2.96 1.32
N VAL A 177 1.70 -2.48 0.69
CA VAL A 177 2.42 -1.29 1.19
C VAL A 177 1.50 -0.08 1.32
N PRO A 178 0.62 0.25 0.34
CA PRO A 178 -0.34 1.33 0.47
C PRO A 178 -1.22 1.23 1.72
N SER A 179 -1.76 0.06 1.96
CA SER A 179 -2.67 -0.16 3.08
C SER A 179 -1.95 -0.18 4.43
N TYR A 180 -0.73 -0.70 4.48
CA TYR A 180 0.12 -0.67 5.67
C TYR A 180 0.48 0.78 6.06
N ILE A 181 0.98 1.57 5.12
CA ILE A 181 1.35 2.97 5.38
C ILE A 181 0.11 3.82 5.73
N SER A 182 -1.00 3.66 4.99
CA SER A 182 -2.23 4.41 5.31
C SER A 182 -2.79 4.07 6.69
N TYR A 183 -2.70 2.81 7.11
CA TYR A 183 -3.09 2.39 8.45
C TYR A 183 -2.25 3.07 9.54
N HIS A 184 -0.94 3.06 9.42
CA HIS A 184 -0.05 3.73 10.39
C HIS A 184 -0.22 5.24 10.41
N MET A 185 -0.55 5.87 9.29
CA MET A 185 -0.81 7.31 9.22
C MET A 185 -2.16 7.70 9.81
N THR A 186 -3.21 6.93 9.54
CA THR A 186 -4.61 7.38 9.73
C THR A 186 -5.46 6.45 10.60
N GLY A 187 -4.96 5.27 10.93
CA GLY A 187 -5.77 4.20 11.56
C GLY A 187 -6.70 3.48 10.57
N VAL A 188 -6.64 3.82 9.29
CA VAL A 188 -7.47 3.20 8.25
C VAL A 188 -6.58 2.49 7.23
N ALA A 189 -6.65 1.17 7.15
CA ALA A 189 -6.06 0.42 6.05
C ALA A 189 -6.90 0.67 4.79
N ALA A 190 -6.30 1.30 3.79
CA ALA A 190 -6.95 1.62 2.52
C ALA A 190 -6.09 1.18 1.33
N CYS A 191 -6.74 0.63 0.31
CA CYS A 191 -6.14 0.21 -0.93
C CYS A 191 -6.96 0.77 -2.09
N ASP A 192 -6.34 1.37 -3.08
CA ASP A 192 -7.09 1.81 -4.24
C ASP A 192 -7.33 0.65 -5.23
N LEU A 193 -8.31 0.85 -6.12
CA LEU A 193 -8.72 -0.20 -7.05
C LEU A 193 -7.61 -0.63 -8.01
N SER A 194 -6.64 0.24 -8.32
CA SER A 194 -5.54 -0.13 -9.21
C SER A 194 -4.55 -1.08 -8.52
N ASP A 195 -4.24 -0.82 -7.25
CA ASP A 195 -3.39 -1.69 -6.43
C ASP A 195 -4.10 -3.01 -6.12
N ALA A 196 -5.38 -2.97 -5.73
CA ALA A 196 -6.19 -4.18 -5.50
C ALA A 196 -6.34 -5.05 -6.77
N GLY A 197 -6.27 -4.46 -7.95
CA GLY A 197 -6.18 -5.16 -9.23
C GLY A 197 -4.82 -5.84 -9.40
N ILE A 198 -3.71 -5.14 -9.13
CA ILE A 198 -2.35 -5.71 -9.11
C ILE A 198 -2.27 -6.87 -8.12
N ASP A 199 -2.84 -6.73 -6.95
CA ASP A 199 -2.91 -7.74 -5.89
C ASP A 199 -3.72 -8.99 -6.29
N GLN A 200 -4.47 -8.91 -7.39
CA GLN A 200 -5.38 -9.95 -7.90
C GLN A 200 -6.42 -10.42 -6.89
N LEU A 201 -7.00 -9.48 -6.16
CA LEU A 201 -8.07 -9.74 -5.19
C LEU A 201 -9.38 -9.03 -5.55
N ALA A 202 -9.36 -8.06 -6.49
CA ALA A 202 -10.53 -7.26 -6.84
C ALA A 202 -10.91 -7.36 -8.32
N ASP A 203 -12.22 -7.29 -8.58
CA ASP A 203 -12.78 -6.98 -9.89
C ASP A 203 -12.86 -5.45 -10.03
N ILE A 204 -11.96 -4.88 -10.84
CA ILE A 204 -11.86 -3.42 -11.03
C ILE A 204 -13.07 -2.80 -11.73
N ARG A 205 -13.85 -3.59 -12.51
CA ARG A 205 -15.06 -3.13 -13.18
C ARG A 205 -16.23 -3.03 -12.20
N ARG A 206 -16.30 -3.97 -11.26
CA ARG A 206 -17.29 -3.96 -10.19
C ARG A 206 -16.91 -3.03 -9.03
N GLY A 207 -15.61 -2.70 -8.91
CA GLY A 207 -15.09 -1.89 -7.80
C GLY A 207 -15.20 -2.59 -6.45
N ALA A 208 -15.03 -3.91 -6.43
CA ALA A 208 -15.20 -4.75 -5.24
C ALA A 208 -14.23 -5.92 -5.23
N TYR A 209 -13.91 -6.45 -4.06
CA TYR A 209 -13.24 -7.75 -3.93
C TYR A 209 -14.04 -8.85 -4.61
N ASP A 210 -13.34 -9.79 -5.25
CA ASP A 210 -13.98 -10.88 -6.00
C ASP A 210 -14.00 -12.16 -5.17
N GLU A 211 -15.18 -12.75 -5.01
CA GLU A 211 -15.38 -13.93 -4.16
C GLU A 211 -14.55 -15.15 -4.59
N ALA A 212 -14.34 -15.36 -5.89
CA ALA A 212 -13.52 -16.48 -6.38
C ALA A 212 -12.04 -16.28 -6.07
N LEU A 213 -11.55 -15.03 -6.18
CA LEU A 213 -10.17 -14.66 -5.83
C LEU A 213 -9.94 -14.78 -4.32
N LEU A 214 -10.88 -14.33 -3.50
CA LEU A 214 -10.83 -14.51 -2.04
C LEU A 214 -10.87 -15.98 -1.63
N ALA A 215 -11.73 -16.78 -2.25
CA ALA A 215 -11.83 -18.22 -1.98
C ALA A 215 -10.51 -18.94 -2.33
N TYR A 216 -9.87 -18.58 -3.46
CA TYR A 216 -8.56 -19.09 -3.84
C TYR A 216 -7.49 -18.75 -2.77
N ALA A 217 -7.41 -17.50 -2.33
CA ALA A 217 -6.49 -17.08 -1.28
C ALA A 217 -6.85 -17.68 0.10
N GLY A 218 -8.09 -18.07 0.30
CA GLY A 218 -8.61 -18.67 1.53
C GLY A 218 -8.86 -17.67 2.64
N ILE A 219 -9.25 -16.44 2.29
CA ILE A 219 -9.53 -15.33 3.18
C ILE A 219 -10.93 -14.74 2.95
N SER A 220 -11.33 -13.82 3.81
CA SER A 220 -12.55 -13.03 3.65
C SER A 220 -12.24 -11.54 3.42
N ALA A 221 -13.21 -10.80 2.90
CA ALA A 221 -13.05 -9.37 2.62
C ALA A 221 -12.81 -8.53 3.89
N GLU A 222 -13.24 -9.00 5.06
CA GLU A 222 -13.02 -8.33 6.35
C GLU A 222 -11.54 -8.31 6.77
N GLN A 223 -10.73 -9.21 6.20
CA GLN A 223 -9.29 -9.29 6.45
C GLN A 223 -8.48 -8.41 5.48
N LEU A 224 -9.14 -7.70 4.58
CA LEU A 224 -8.51 -6.85 3.57
C LEU A 224 -8.76 -5.36 3.83
N PRO A 225 -7.92 -4.47 3.25
CA PRO A 225 -8.11 -3.03 3.37
C PRO A 225 -9.43 -2.57 2.78
N LYS A 226 -9.91 -1.41 3.22
CA LYS A 226 -11.02 -0.73 2.58
C LYS A 226 -10.66 -0.32 1.15
N LEU A 227 -11.46 -0.69 0.16
CA LEU A 227 -11.29 -0.21 -1.20
C LEU A 227 -11.70 1.27 -1.31
N VAL A 228 -10.85 2.04 -1.97
CA VAL A 228 -11.05 3.46 -2.25
C VAL A 228 -10.73 3.74 -3.72
N ARG A 229 -11.11 4.91 -4.23
CA ARG A 229 -10.62 5.38 -5.53
C ARG A 229 -9.28 6.08 -5.34
N SER A 230 -8.41 5.97 -6.34
CA SER A 230 -7.19 6.78 -6.35
C SER A 230 -7.56 8.26 -6.24
N GLY A 231 -6.93 8.97 -5.28
CA GLY A 231 -7.22 10.37 -4.98
C GLY A 231 -8.32 10.61 -3.94
N ASP A 232 -9.00 9.59 -3.44
CA ASP A 232 -9.93 9.74 -2.32
C ASP A 232 -9.16 10.09 -1.03
N ARG A 233 -9.81 10.88 -0.18
CA ARG A 233 -9.30 11.16 1.16
C ARG A 233 -9.48 9.91 2.05
N ILE A 234 -8.36 9.40 2.58
CA ILE A 234 -8.37 8.24 3.46
C ILE A 234 -8.72 8.67 4.90
N GLY A 235 -8.11 9.75 5.40
CA GLY A 235 -8.28 10.18 6.78
C GLY A 235 -7.46 11.42 7.13
N GLN A 236 -7.26 11.62 8.42
CA GLN A 236 -6.33 12.58 9.01
C GLN A 236 -5.22 11.80 9.72
N LEU A 237 -4.05 12.42 9.90
CA LEU A 237 -3.01 11.83 10.72
C LEU A 237 -3.55 11.55 12.13
N THR A 238 -3.21 10.39 12.66
CA THR A 238 -3.46 10.09 14.07
C THR A 238 -2.53 10.92 14.96
N PRO A 239 -2.86 11.14 16.25
CA PRO A 239 -1.97 11.84 17.19
C PRO A 239 -0.58 11.17 17.32
N GLN A 240 -0.47 9.88 17.03
CA GLN A 240 0.80 9.15 17.06
C GLN A 240 1.64 9.36 15.81
N ALA A 241 1.01 9.69 14.68
CA ALA A 241 1.67 9.92 13.39
C ALA A 241 1.95 11.40 13.10
N GLY A 242 1.34 12.33 13.84
CA GLY A 242 1.44 13.79 13.66
C GLY A 242 2.48 14.50 14.51
#